data_369a7c1912e6e35695b18677f822e09a
#
_entry.id   369a7c1912e6e35695b18677f822e09a
#
_cell.length_a   1.000
_cell.length_b   1.000
_cell.length_c   1.000
_cell.angle_alpha   90.00
_cell.angle_beta   90.00
_cell.angle_gamma   90.00
#
_symmetry.space_group_name_H-M   'P 1'
#
loop_
_entity.id
_entity.type
_entity.pdbx_description
1 polymer ?
#
loop_
_entity_poly.entity_id
_entity_poly.type
_entity_poly.pdbx_seq_one_letter_code
_entity_poly.pdbx_strand_id
1 'polypeptide(L)'
;GFAMHFYSLLYAKLMEKEDPERSEKYKERARLFAKDFIYWFGARGEALPYGRSLTYRFAQVSFWCALAFANVEVFPWGVIKGIINRHFRWWFSKPIFDSEGKLTLGYSYPNLTVCEGYNAPNSPYWALKSFLILALPETHPLWEAKEEELPVLDSIHYLPHSWMIMQREKDGYVTALTSGQYAEWQPVHVAEKFEKFAYHSYFGFQSPRSYYTLPQASPDNMLAFERDGYYFVRRRCMEVLLDKEKGLYSRWSPMEGIQVETTLKPYEKGHMRTHIIHADFPCIAVEGGFSLP
;
A
#
# COMPACT_ATOMS: atom_id res chain seq x y z
N GLY A 1 -4.90 7.70 -0.47
CA GLY A 1 -5.11 8.02 0.93
C GLY A 1 -4.11 9.03 1.46
N PHE A 2 -2.88 8.61 1.75
CA PHE A 2 -1.90 9.44 2.48
C PHE A 2 -1.62 10.81 1.84
N ALA A 3 -1.49 10.90 0.52
CA ALA A 3 -1.24 12.17 -0.16
C ALA A 3 -2.40 13.16 -0.01
N MET A 4 -3.63 12.68 -0.02
CA MET A 4 -4.81 13.52 0.18
C MET A 4 -4.82 14.14 1.58
N HIS A 5 -4.56 13.32 2.60
CA HIS A 5 -4.45 13.80 3.98
C HIS A 5 -3.24 14.70 4.22
N PHE A 6 -2.12 14.43 3.52
CA PHE A 6 -0.95 15.32 3.55
C PHE A 6 -1.34 16.76 3.15
N TYR A 7 -1.98 16.92 1.99
CA TYR A 7 -2.38 18.26 1.52
C TYR A 7 -3.51 18.88 2.36
N SER A 8 -4.43 18.07 2.87
CA SER A 8 -5.47 18.54 3.78
C SER A 8 -4.89 19.08 5.09
N LEU A 9 -3.86 18.44 5.64
CA LEU A 9 -3.16 18.90 6.84
C LEU A 9 -2.33 20.15 6.59
N LEU A 10 -1.69 20.28 5.43
CA LEU A 10 -1.05 21.53 5.01
C LEU A 10 -2.07 22.69 4.98
N TYR A 11 -3.20 22.47 4.31
CA TYR A 11 -4.30 23.44 4.28
C TYR A 11 -4.74 23.80 5.71
N ALA A 12 -5.00 22.77 6.53
CA ALA A 12 -5.49 22.97 7.89
C ALA A 12 -4.53 23.80 8.75
N LYS A 13 -3.21 23.68 8.53
CA LYS A 13 -2.21 24.48 9.24
C LYS A 13 -2.12 25.89 8.71
N LEU A 14 -2.09 26.06 7.40
CA LEU A 14 -1.89 27.36 6.76
C LEU A 14 -3.12 28.26 6.82
N MET A 15 -4.32 27.66 6.81
CA MET A 15 -5.60 28.38 6.79
C MET A 15 -6.34 28.34 8.14
N GLU A 16 -5.65 27.99 9.21
CA GLU A 16 -6.27 27.77 10.54
C GLU A 16 -7.03 29.00 11.05
N LYS A 17 -6.55 30.19 10.71
CA LYS A 17 -7.18 31.47 11.13
C LYS A 17 -8.29 31.90 10.18
N GLU A 18 -8.12 31.68 8.89
CA GLU A 18 -9.03 32.14 7.83
C GLU A 18 -10.21 31.18 7.62
N ASP A 19 -9.98 29.88 7.82
CA ASP A 19 -11.00 28.82 7.66
C ASP A 19 -10.89 27.77 8.78
N PRO A 20 -11.21 28.13 10.02
CA PRO A 20 -11.03 27.24 11.18
C PRO A 20 -11.93 26.01 11.12
N GLU A 21 -13.15 26.11 10.59
CA GLU A 21 -14.10 24.99 10.50
C GLU A 21 -13.58 23.89 9.59
N ARG A 22 -13.14 24.22 8.38
CA ARG A 22 -12.58 23.27 7.43
C ARG A 22 -11.25 22.71 7.92
N SER A 23 -10.44 23.54 8.55
CA SER A 23 -9.16 23.15 9.13
C SER A 23 -9.36 22.06 10.19
N GLU A 24 -10.31 22.23 11.12
CA GLU A 24 -10.60 21.20 12.13
C GLU A 24 -11.20 19.93 11.49
N LYS A 25 -12.10 20.07 10.53
CA LYS A 25 -12.64 18.92 9.78
C LYS A 25 -11.54 18.09 9.11
N TYR A 26 -10.50 18.73 8.57
CA TYR A 26 -9.38 18.01 7.95
C TYR A 26 -8.48 17.35 8.99
N LYS A 27 -8.24 18.00 10.13
CA LYS A 27 -7.52 17.41 11.26
C LYS A 27 -8.23 16.16 11.78
N GLU A 28 -9.55 16.23 11.95
CA GLU A 28 -10.34 15.09 12.43
C GLU A 28 -10.31 13.91 11.46
N ARG A 29 -10.46 14.15 10.16
CA ARG A 29 -10.31 13.11 9.14
C ARG A 29 -8.91 12.48 9.16
N ALA A 30 -7.88 13.29 9.40
CA ALA A 30 -6.52 12.79 9.52
C ALA A 30 -6.32 11.92 10.77
N ARG A 31 -6.96 12.27 11.91
CA ARG A 31 -6.96 11.44 13.13
C ARG A 31 -7.59 10.06 12.87
N LEU A 32 -8.72 10.01 12.18
CA LEU A 32 -9.37 8.75 11.81
C LEU A 32 -8.49 7.93 10.86
N PHE A 33 -7.97 8.56 9.82
CA PHE A 33 -7.09 7.88 8.86
C PHE A 33 -5.81 7.35 9.51
N ALA A 34 -5.22 8.05 10.45
CA ALA A 34 -4.01 7.62 11.16
C ALA A 34 -4.19 6.29 11.88
N LYS A 35 -5.38 6.07 12.50
CA LYS A 35 -5.70 4.83 13.23
C LYS A 35 -5.72 3.60 12.33
N ASP A 36 -6.07 3.76 11.06
CA ASP A 36 -6.05 2.71 10.05
C ASP A 36 -4.69 2.62 9.36
N PHE A 37 -4.10 3.77 9.06
CA PHE A 37 -2.87 3.82 8.27
C PHE A 37 -1.63 3.30 9.01
N ILE A 38 -1.64 3.32 10.34
CA ILE A 38 -0.55 2.74 11.16
C ILE A 38 -0.37 1.23 10.88
N TYR A 39 -1.44 0.52 10.54
CA TYR A 39 -1.40 -0.89 10.17
C TYR A 39 -0.66 -1.19 8.87
N TRP A 40 -0.36 -0.16 8.06
CA TRP A 40 0.38 -0.32 6.80
C TRP A 40 1.89 -0.40 6.98
N PHE A 41 2.39 -0.13 8.19
CA PHE A 41 3.82 -0.08 8.50
C PHE A 41 4.23 -1.30 9.33
N GLY A 42 5.30 -1.98 8.87
CA GLY A 42 5.95 -3.03 9.62
C GLY A 42 6.85 -2.49 10.73
N ALA A 43 7.29 -3.38 11.59
CA ALA A 43 8.07 -3.01 12.79
C ALA A 43 9.45 -2.43 12.44
N ARG A 44 10.03 -2.77 11.29
CA ARG A 44 11.35 -2.30 10.86
C ARG A 44 11.30 -1.04 10.00
N GLY A 45 10.09 -0.51 9.73
CA GLY A 45 9.87 0.69 8.92
C GLY A 45 9.49 0.44 7.47
N GLU A 46 9.42 -0.82 7.03
CA GLU A 46 8.83 -1.18 5.74
C GLU A 46 7.34 -0.81 5.71
N ALA A 47 6.82 -0.52 4.52
CA ALA A 47 5.40 -0.31 4.33
C ALA A 47 4.87 -1.15 3.17
N LEU A 48 3.56 -1.38 3.11
CA LEU A 48 2.93 -2.18 2.07
C LEU A 48 3.19 -1.59 0.68
N PRO A 49 3.63 -2.43 -0.28
CA PRO A 49 3.85 -2.04 -1.67
C PRO A 49 2.53 -2.07 -2.45
N TYR A 50 1.63 -1.14 -2.17
CA TYR A 50 0.30 -1.09 -2.75
C TYR A 50 0.04 0.21 -3.51
N GLY A 51 -0.61 0.10 -4.65
CA GLY A 51 -1.05 1.23 -5.45
C GLY A 51 0.01 1.76 -6.42
N ARG A 52 -0.34 2.86 -7.10
CA ARG A 52 0.47 3.42 -8.20
C ARG A 52 1.72 4.21 -7.77
N SER A 53 1.80 4.57 -6.50
CA SER A 53 2.82 5.51 -6.00
C SER A 53 4.12 4.84 -5.57
N LEU A 54 4.42 3.65 -6.07
CA LEU A 54 5.59 2.85 -5.68
C LEU A 54 6.91 3.61 -5.89
N THR A 55 7.06 4.32 -7.01
CA THR A 55 8.25 5.13 -7.35
C THR A 55 8.52 6.25 -6.34
N TYR A 56 7.51 6.68 -5.60
CA TYR A 56 7.65 7.75 -4.59
C TYR A 56 8.13 7.23 -3.23
N ARG A 57 8.30 5.92 -3.06
CA ARG A 57 8.98 5.26 -1.95
C ARG A 57 8.59 5.83 -0.59
N PHE A 58 9.51 6.53 0.09
CA PHE A 58 9.31 7.11 1.42
C PHE A 58 8.31 8.29 1.47
N ALA A 59 7.67 8.66 0.35
CA ALA A 59 6.54 9.57 0.39
C ALA A 59 5.36 9.04 1.27
N GLN A 60 5.28 7.74 1.53
CA GLN A 60 4.26 7.18 2.40
C GLN A 60 4.31 7.77 3.82
N VAL A 61 5.50 8.06 4.33
CA VAL A 61 5.67 8.63 5.66
C VAL A 61 5.37 10.14 5.72
N SER A 62 5.19 10.81 4.58
CA SER A 62 4.87 12.24 4.52
C SER A 62 3.58 12.61 5.27
N PHE A 63 2.63 11.67 5.35
CA PHE A 63 1.42 11.87 6.16
C PHE A 63 1.75 12.09 7.64
N TRP A 64 2.63 11.29 8.21
CA TRP A 64 3.06 11.41 9.61
C TRP A 64 3.83 12.70 9.85
N CYS A 65 4.63 13.12 8.87
CA CYS A 65 5.32 14.40 8.88
C CYS A 65 4.32 15.59 8.85
N ALA A 66 3.24 15.46 8.07
CA ALA A 66 2.19 16.48 8.01
C ALA A 66 1.34 16.54 9.28
N LEU A 67 1.11 15.40 9.97
CA LEU A 67 0.48 15.42 11.31
C LEU A 67 1.29 16.25 12.29
N ALA A 68 2.62 16.07 12.32
CA ALA A 68 3.49 16.88 13.16
C ALA A 68 3.45 18.35 12.76
N PHE A 69 3.53 18.66 11.47
CA PHE A 69 3.46 20.03 10.96
C PHE A 69 2.14 20.74 11.31
N ALA A 70 1.03 20.02 11.27
CA ALA A 70 -0.29 20.54 11.66
C ALA A 70 -0.55 20.48 13.18
N ASN A 71 0.43 20.02 13.97
CA ASN A 71 0.33 19.82 15.42
C ASN A 71 -0.87 18.92 15.82
N VAL A 72 -1.04 17.81 15.11
CA VAL A 72 -2.09 16.82 15.34
C VAL A 72 -1.49 15.57 15.95
N GLU A 73 -1.52 15.47 17.27
CA GLU A 73 -1.04 14.30 18.01
C GLU A 73 -2.13 13.22 18.09
N VAL A 74 -1.98 12.17 17.28
CA VAL A 74 -2.88 11.00 17.25
C VAL A 74 -2.30 9.84 18.06
N PHE A 75 -0.98 9.72 18.04
CA PHE A 75 -0.16 8.82 18.84
C PHE A 75 0.93 9.65 19.52
N PRO A 76 1.54 9.16 20.60
CA PRO A 76 2.67 9.84 21.22
C PRO A 76 3.72 10.27 20.18
N TRP A 77 4.31 11.44 20.36
CA TRP A 77 5.32 11.94 19.41
C TRP A 77 6.51 11.00 19.23
N GLY A 78 6.85 10.21 20.25
CA GLY A 78 7.87 9.16 20.15
C GLY A 78 7.50 8.06 19.15
N VAL A 79 6.23 7.65 19.09
CA VAL A 79 5.71 6.68 18.12
C VAL A 79 5.75 7.26 16.70
N ILE A 80 5.27 8.49 16.52
CA ILE A 80 5.29 9.17 15.22
C ILE A 80 6.73 9.34 14.73
N LYS A 81 7.65 9.78 15.58
CA LYS A 81 9.08 9.88 15.29
C LYS A 81 9.68 8.52 14.91
N GLY A 82 9.28 7.48 15.64
CA GLY A 82 9.71 6.11 15.38
C GLY A 82 9.27 5.61 14.00
N ILE A 83 8.02 5.83 13.60
CA ILE A 83 7.52 5.47 12.26
C ILE A 83 8.35 6.20 11.18
N ILE A 84 8.54 7.52 11.33
CA ILE A 84 9.27 8.33 10.36
C ILE A 84 10.71 7.85 10.22
N ASN A 85 11.43 7.71 11.33
CA ASN A 85 12.85 7.38 11.33
C ASN A 85 13.12 5.96 10.85
N ARG A 86 12.34 4.97 11.31
CA ARG A 86 12.49 3.58 10.83
C ARG A 86 12.21 3.48 9.34
N HIS A 87 11.19 4.19 8.84
CA HIS A 87 10.88 4.20 7.42
C HIS A 87 12.01 4.79 6.57
N PHE A 88 12.62 5.89 7.00
CA PHE A 88 13.80 6.45 6.32
C PHE A 88 14.98 5.48 6.37
N ARG A 89 15.31 4.90 7.54
CA ARG A 89 16.39 3.91 7.65
C ARG A 89 16.17 2.72 6.74
N TRP A 90 14.94 2.20 6.67
CA TRP A 90 14.59 1.09 5.78
C TRP A 90 14.80 1.45 4.30
N TRP A 91 14.33 2.61 3.87
CA TRP A 91 14.50 3.04 2.48
C TRP A 91 15.96 3.33 2.12
N PHE A 92 16.70 3.98 3.00
CA PHE A 92 18.11 4.32 2.73
C PHE A 92 19.05 3.10 2.83
N SER A 93 18.57 1.97 3.34
CA SER A 93 19.28 0.69 3.25
C SER A 93 19.09 -0.02 1.89
N LYS A 94 18.20 0.49 1.02
CA LYS A 94 17.93 -0.10 -0.30
C LYS A 94 18.75 0.57 -1.40
N PRO A 95 19.07 -0.12 -2.51
CA PRO A 95 19.78 0.44 -3.64
C PRO A 95 18.87 1.37 -4.48
N ILE A 96 18.42 2.46 -3.88
CA ILE A 96 17.50 3.43 -4.50
C ILE A 96 18.21 4.64 -5.12
N PHE A 97 19.52 4.73 -4.94
CA PHE A 97 20.37 5.77 -5.52
C PHE A 97 21.23 5.20 -6.65
N ASP A 98 21.55 6.03 -7.63
CA ASP A 98 22.55 5.74 -8.65
C ASP A 98 23.97 6.05 -8.13
N SER A 99 24.96 5.86 -9.01
CA SER A 99 26.38 6.13 -8.70
C SER A 99 26.71 7.60 -8.42
N GLU A 100 25.82 8.52 -8.79
CA GLU A 100 25.95 9.96 -8.54
C GLU A 100 25.13 10.41 -7.30
N GLY A 101 24.52 9.47 -6.56
CA GLY A 101 23.68 9.76 -5.40
C GLY A 101 22.28 10.29 -5.73
N LYS A 102 21.80 10.14 -6.96
CA LYS A 102 20.48 10.55 -7.38
C LYS A 102 19.46 9.42 -7.15
N LEU A 103 18.23 9.78 -6.74
CA LEU A 103 17.14 8.83 -6.64
C LEU A 103 16.77 8.26 -8.01
N THR A 104 16.76 6.95 -8.11
CA THR A 104 16.39 6.23 -9.34
C THR A 104 14.89 5.99 -9.44
N LEU A 105 14.37 5.79 -10.64
CA LEU A 105 13.02 5.26 -10.88
C LEU A 105 12.96 3.78 -10.46
N GLY A 106 11.87 3.39 -9.82
CA GLY A 106 11.66 2.02 -9.35
C GLY A 106 11.03 1.96 -7.97
N TYR A 107 11.04 0.79 -7.36
CA TYR A 107 10.58 0.58 -5.97
C TYR A 107 11.79 0.30 -5.06
N SER A 108 12.01 -0.92 -4.59
CA SER A 108 13.15 -1.26 -3.71
C SER A 108 14.50 -1.29 -4.40
N TYR A 109 14.52 -1.20 -5.72
CA TYR A 109 15.69 -1.11 -6.60
C TYR A 109 15.30 -0.41 -7.90
N PRO A 110 16.25 0.00 -8.77
CA PRO A 110 15.95 0.60 -10.07
C PRO A 110 15.14 -0.36 -10.95
N ASN A 111 13.91 0.02 -11.30
CA ASN A 111 13.04 -0.80 -12.12
C ASN A 111 11.99 0.07 -12.83
N LEU A 112 12.06 0.16 -14.15
CA LEU A 112 11.13 0.96 -14.94
C LEU A 112 9.75 0.30 -15.12
N THR A 113 9.62 -1.02 -14.93
CA THR A 113 8.34 -1.72 -15.12
C THR A 113 7.27 -1.30 -14.12
N VAL A 114 7.66 -0.79 -12.94
CA VAL A 114 6.71 -0.31 -11.92
C VAL A 114 6.30 1.14 -12.11
N CYS A 115 6.91 1.85 -13.08
CA CYS A 115 6.67 3.27 -13.32
C CYS A 115 5.36 3.50 -14.05
N GLU A 116 4.76 4.65 -13.82
CA GLU A 116 3.63 5.15 -14.60
C GLU A 116 4.14 5.90 -15.84
N GLY A 117 3.28 6.00 -16.87
CA GLY A 117 3.62 6.70 -18.09
C GLY A 117 3.98 8.18 -17.93
N TYR A 118 3.59 8.79 -16.80
CA TYR A 118 3.93 10.18 -16.44
C TYR A 118 5.20 10.31 -15.59
N ASN A 119 5.83 9.21 -15.17
CA ASN A 119 7.04 9.28 -14.37
C ASN A 119 8.24 9.71 -15.21
N ALA A 120 8.97 10.69 -14.71
CA ALA A 120 10.21 11.20 -15.25
C ALA A 120 11.35 11.01 -14.21
N PRO A 121 12.62 11.19 -14.58
CA PRO A 121 13.76 10.99 -13.67
C PRO A 121 13.66 11.74 -12.34
N ASN A 122 12.96 12.88 -12.31
CA ASN A 122 12.72 13.67 -11.10
C ASN A 122 11.51 13.22 -10.28
N SER A 123 10.68 12.29 -10.78
CA SER A 123 9.47 11.85 -10.07
C SER A 123 9.74 11.26 -8.68
N PRO A 124 10.82 10.50 -8.42
CA PRO A 124 11.12 9.99 -7.08
C PRO A 124 11.30 11.08 -6.03
N TYR A 125 11.72 12.27 -6.42
CA TYR A 125 11.91 13.41 -5.52
C TYR A 125 10.59 13.96 -4.94
N TRP A 126 9.45 13.48 -5.43
CA TRP A 126 8.17 13.74 -4.78
C TRP A 126 8.12 13.22 -3.34
N ALA A 127 8.97 12.25 -3.01
CA ALA A 127 9.20 11.75 -1.66
C ALA A 127 9.74 12.79 -0.68
N LEU A 128 10.37 13.87 -1.17
CA LEU A 128 10.91 14.96 -0.32
C LEU A 128 9.84 15.69 0.50
N LYS A 129 8.54 15.50 0.18
CA LYS A 129 7.43 15.91 1.04
C LYS A 129 7.57 15.39 2.48
N SER A 130 8.23 14.27 2.66
CA SER A 130 8.50 13.68 3.98
C SER A 130 9.47 14.53 4.82
N PHE A 131 10.22 15.45 4.19
CA PHE A 131 11.06 16.41 4.92
C PHE A 131 10.32 17.65 5.39
N LEU A 132 8.99 17.71 5.27
CA LEU A 132 8.17 18.77 5.85
C LEU A 132 8.42 18.96 7.35
N ILE A 133 8.83 17.90 8.05
CA ILE A 133 9.21 17.97 9.46
C ILE A 133 10.33 18.98 9.74
N LEU A 134 11.20 19.26 8.76
CA LEU A 134 12.28 20.24 8.93
C LEU A 134 11.77 21.69 9.04
N ALA A 135 10.49 21.93 8.72
CA ALA A 135 9.83 23.23 8.93
C ALA A 135 9.26 23.42 10.35
N LEU A 136 9.36 22.38 11.21
CA LEU A 136 8.95 22.48 12.60
C LEU A 136 9.91 23.37 13.40
N PRO A 137 9.42 24.18 14.35
CA PRO A 137 10.28 24.91 15.26
C PRO A 137 11.13 23.94 16.10
N GLU A 138 12.32 24.34 16.51
CA GLU A 138 13.22 23.53 17.32
C GLU A 138 12.59 23.08 18.65
N THR A 139 11.65 23.86 19.18
CA THR A 139 10.89 23.56 20.40
C THR A 139 9.74 22.59 20.20
N HIS A 140 9.52 22.07 18.98
CA HIS A 140 8.40 21.14 18.75
C HIS A 140 8.64 19.82 19.50
N PRO A 141 7.64 19.28 20.24
CA PRO A 141 7.79 18.07 21.06
C PRO A 141 8.29 16.84 20.30
N LEU A 142 8.08 16.75 19.00
CA LEU A 142 8.62 15.69 18.15
C LEU A 142 10.15 15.59 18.26
N TRP A 143 10.86 16.73 18.38
CA TRP A 143 12.31 16.73 18.42
C TRP A 143 12.84 16.18 19.76
N GLU A 144 12.19 16.54 20.85
CA GLU A 144 12.57 16.11 22.22
C GLU A 144 12.15 14.66 22.51
N ALA A 145 11.09 14.18 21.87
CA ALA A 145 10.57 12.83 22.07
C ALA A 145 11.66 11.78 21.76
N LYS A 146 11.79 10.78 22.62
CA LYS A 146 12.56 9.57 22.31
C LYS A 146 11.80 8.77 21.25
N GLU A 147 12.55 8.13 20.34
CA GLU A 147 11.97 7.22 19.36
C GLU A 147 11.34 6.01 20.09
N GLU A 148 10.08 5.74 19.80
CA GLU A 148 9.32 4.62 20.35
C GLU A 148 8.92 3.64 19.25
N GLU A 149 8.72 2.38 19.67
CA GLU A 149 8.18 1.33 18.80
C GLU A 149 6.71 1.60 18.45
N LEU A 150 6.17 0.84 17.48
CA LEU A 150 4.73 0.85 17.24
C LEU A 150 3.98 0.42 18.50
N PRO A 151 2.82 1.01 18.79
CA PRO A 151 1.99 0.56 19.89
C PRO A 151 1.54 -0.89 19.66
N VAL A 152 1.03 -1.52 20.72
CA VAL A 152 0.36 -2.82 20.57
C VAL A 152 -0.84 -2.64 19.64
N LEU A 153 -0.81 -3.31 18.50
CA LEU A 153 -1.86 -3.29 17.49
C LEU A 153 -2.50 -4.67 17.40
N ASP A 154 -3.76 -4.71 16.99
CA ASP A 154 -4.45 -5.96 16.72
C ASP A 154 -3.72 -6.78 15.64
N SER A 155 -3.65 -8.09 15.80
CA SER A 155 -3.06 -8.98 14.80
C SER A 155 -3.87 -9.01 13.50
N ILE A 156 -5.18 -8.76 13.57
CA ILE A 156 -6.10 -8.67 12.43
C ILE A 156 -6.92 -7.40 12.60
N HIS A 157 -6.87 -6.53 11.59
CA HIS A 157 -7.62 -5.28 11.55
C HIS A 157 -8.39 -5.16 10.23
N TYR A 158 -9.67 -4.79 10.34
CA TYR A 158 -10.58 -4.69 9.19
C TYR A 158 -10.71 -3.25 8.74
N LEU A 159 -10.50 -3.01 7.45
CA LEU A 159 -10.61 -1.70 6.80
C LEU A 159 -11.85 -1.69 5.87
N PRO A 160 -13.06 -1.42 6.38
CA PRO A 160 -14.28 -1.55 5.59
C PRO A 160 -14.35 -0.60 4.40
N HIS A 161 -13.78 0.60 4.52
CA HIS A 161 -13.81 1.61 3.46
C HIS A 161 -12.84 1.33 2.31
N SER A 162 -11.83 0.49 2.52
CA SER A 162 -10.87 0.09 1.50
C SER A 162 -10.99 -1.37 1.08
N TRP A 163 -11.96 -2.10 1.63
CA TRP A 163 -12.16 -3.53 1.37
C TRP A 163 -10.87 -4.33 1.58
N MET A 164 -10.25 -4.14 2.75
CA MET A 164 -8.99 -4.79 3.12
C MET A 164 -9.08 -5.41 4.51
N ILE A 165 -8.31 -6.49 4.70
CA ILE A 165 -8.00 -7.04 6.01
C ILE A 165 -6.50 -6.93 6.20
N MET A 166 -6.08 -6.20 7.24
CA MET A 166 -4.68 -6.06 7.61
C MET A 166 -4.32 -7.14 8.62
N GLN A 167 -3.24 -7.83 8.37
CA GLN A 167 -2.72 -8.87 9.25
C GLN A 167 -1.29 -8.52 9.65
N ARG A 168 -1.02 -8.49 10.96
CA ARG A 168 0.33 -8.28 11.51
C ARG A 168 0.89 -9.60 11.99
N GLU A 169 2.08 -9.92 11.53
CA GLU A 169 2.79 -11.13 11.89
C GLU A 169 3.61 -10.92 13.18
N LYS A 170 3.95 -12.01 13.88
CA LYS A 170 4.70 -11.95 15.16
C LYS A 170 6.08 -11.34 14.99
N ASP A 171 6.70 -11.49 13.83
CA ASP A 171 7.99 -10.91 13.47
C ASP A 171 7.90 -9.45 13.00
N GLY A 172 6.69 -8.87 13.01
CA GLY A 172 6.43 -7.47 12.73
C GLY A 172 6.16 -7.12 11.27
N TYR A 173 6.15 -8.08 10.35
CA TYR A 173 5.70 -7.85 8.98
C TYR A 173 4.18 -7.65 8.88
N VAL A 174 3.75 -7.12 7.75
CA VAL A 174 2.35 -6.80 7.51
C VAL A 174 1.90 -7.40 6.19
N THR A 175 0.75 -8.07 6.23
CA THR A 175 0.01 -8.54 5.05
C THR A 175 -1.30 -7.76 4.92
N ALA A 176 -1.63 -7.30 3.72
CA ALA A 176 -2.95 -6.79 3.38
C ALA A 176 -3.65 -7.77 2.45
N LEU A 177 -4.77 -8.34 2.88
CA LEU A 177 -5.69 -9.07 2.00
C LEU A 177 -6.60 -8.06 1.32
N THR A 178 -6.81 -8.17 0.01
CA THR A 178 -7.56 -7.18 -0.76
C THR A 178 -8.55 -7.80 -1.72
N SER A 179 -9.71 -7.16 -1.87
CA SER A 179 -10.67 -7.46 -2.93
C SER A 179 -10.41 -6.66 -4.21
N GLY A 180 -9.34 -5.88 -4.22
CA GLY A 180 -8.99 -5.00 -5.32
C GLY A 180 -9.72 -3.67 -5.30
N GLN A 181 -9.04 -2.64 -5.79
CA GLN A 181 -9.60 -1.31 -5.99
C GLN A 181 -9.63 -1.01 -7.48
N TYR A 182 -10.82 -0.86 -8.05
CA TYR A 182 -10.96 -0.52 -9.45
C TYR A 182 -10.34 0.85 -9.75
N ALA A 183 -9.38 0.87 -10.68
CA ALA A 183 -8.74 2.08 -11.17
C ALA A 183 -9.19 2.32 -12.63
N GLU A 184 -10.22 3.15 -12.80
CA GLU A 184 -10.87 3.41 -14.10
C GLU A 184 -9.89 3.95 -15.15
N TRP A 185 -8.92 4.77 -14.73
CA TRP A 185 -7.92 5.39 -15.61
C TRP A 185 -6.72 4.49 -15.93
N GLN A 186 -6.77 3.21 -15.57
CA GLN A 186 -5.85 2.15 -15.96
C GLN A 186 -4.35 2.50 -15.84
N PRO A 187 -3.79 2.59 -14.62
CA PRO A 187 -2.35 2.74 -14.43
C PRO A 187 -1.58 1.55 -15.02
N VAL A 188 -0.29 1.75 -15.28
CA VAL A 188 0.61 0.68 -15.73
C VAL A 188 0.61 -0.45 -14.69
N HIS A 189 0.45 -1.70 -15.13
CA HIS A 189 0.32 -2.87 -14.25
C HIS A 189 -0.78 -2.69 -13.19
N VAL A 190 -1.97 -2.27 -13.63
CA VAL A 190 -3.12 -2.00 -12.73
C VAL A 190 -3.47 -3.21 -11.88
N ALA A 191 -3.47 -4.41 -12.45
CA ALA A 191 -3.80 -5.63 -11.75
C ALA A 191 -2.81 -5.89 -10.59
N GLU A 192 -1.53 -5.76 -10.82
CA GLU A 192 -0.50 -5.98 -9.81
C GLU A 192 -0.51 -4.90 -8.73
N LYS A 193 -0.83 -3.66 -9.08
CA LYS A 193 -0.84 -2.53 -8.15
C LYS A 193 -2.07 -2.48 -7.25
N PHE A 194 -3.20 -3.05 -7.70
CA PHE A 194 -4.48 -2.90 -7.00
C PHE A 194 -5.28 -4.20 -6.82
N GLU A 195 -5.01 -5.25 -7.60
CA GLU A 195 -5.92 -6.38 -7.73
C GLU A 195 -5.31 -7.72 -7.26
N LYS A 196 -4.09 -7.75 -6.72
CA LYS A 196 -3.57 -8.96 -6.06
C LYS A 196 -4.46 -9.34 -4.89
N PHE A 197 -4.51 -10.62 -4.55
CA PHE A 197 -5.26 -11.08 -3.38
C PHE A 197 -4.58 -10.69 -2.07
N ALA A 198 -3.25 -10.58 -2.09
CA ALA A 198 -2.46 -10.17 -0.94
C ALA A 198 -1.24 -9.33 -1.34
N TYR A 199 -0.88 -8.38 -0.47
CA TYR A 199 0.36 -7.61 -0.50
C TYR A 199 1.09 -7.81 0.82
N HIS A 200 2.42 -7.90 0.78
CA HIS A 200 3.22 -8.18 1.96
C HIS A 200 4.42 -7.25 2.05
N SER A 201 4.74 -6.77 3.24
CA SER A 201 5.81 -5.79 3.44
C SER A 201 7.22 -6.39 3.27
N TYR A 202 7.38 -7.71 3.40
CA TYR A 202 8.67 -8.41 3.22
C TYR A 202 8.94 -8.78 1.76
N PHE A 203 7.97 -9.43 1.08
CA PHE A 203 8.17 -9.99 -0.27
C PHE A 203 8.27 -8.93 -1.37
N GLY A 204 7.99 -7.65 -1.04
CA GLY A 204 8.12 -6.55 -1.97
C GLY A 204 7.00 -6.52 -3.03
N PHE A 205 7.35 -6.03 -4.22
CA PHE A 205 6.40 -5.85 -5.32
C PHE A 205 6.94 -6.46 -6.60
N GLN A 206 6.21 -7.41 -7.15
CA GLN A 206 6.48 -7.99 -8.46
C GLN A 206 5.45 -7.52 -9.47
N SER A 207 5.92 -7.25 -10.70
CA SER A 207 5.12 -7.00 -11.89
C SER A 207 5.55 -7.93 -13.02
N PRO A 208 4.64 -8.37 -13.90
CA PRO A 208 4.98 -9.22 -15.04
C PRO A 208 5.84 -8.46 -16.05
N ARG A 209 6.60 -9.19 -16.85
CA ARG A 209 7.26 -8.65 -18.05
C ARG A 209 6.27 -8.52 -19.21
N SER A 210 5.36 -9.48 -19.32
CA SER A 210 4.22 -9.48 -20.23
C SER A 210 3.17 -10.46 -19.72
N TYR A 211 1.99 -10.46 -20.30
CA TYR A 211 0.96 -11.48 -20.01
C TYR A 211 0.99 -12.65 -21.00
N TYR A 212 2.01 -12.72 -21.84
CA TYR A 212 2.24 -13.80 -22.78
C TYR A 212 3.23 -14.81 -22.19
N THR A 213 2.88 -16.10 -22.13
CA THR A 213 3.55 -17.20 -21.47
C THR A 213 3.60 -17.09 -19.94
N LEU A 214 3.51 -18.24 -19.27
CA LEU A 214 3.51 -18.30 -17.79
C LEU A 214 4.78 -17.70 -17.15
N PRO A 215 6.01 -17.98 -17.66
CA PRO A 215 7.24 -17.41 -17.07
C PRO A 215 7.30 -15.88 -17.15
N GLN A 216 6.64 -15.25 -18.12
CA GLN A 216 6.60 -13.79 -18.24
C GLN A 216 5.47 -13.17 -17.44
N ALA A 217 4.32 -13.83 -17.37
CA ALA A 217 3.16 -13.38 -16.62
C ALA A 217 3.39 -13.50 -15.10
N SER A 218 4.05 -14.57 -14.67
CA SER A 218 4.52 -14.77 -13.29
C SER A 218 3.53 -14.25 -12.23
N PRO A 219 2.32 -14.83 -12.13
CA PRO A 219 1.26 -14.30 -11.28
C PRO A 219 1.65 -14.37 -9.81
N ASP A 220 1.89 -13.22 -9.20
CA ASP A 220 2.24 -13.05 -7.79
C ASP A 220 0.98 -12.71 -6.98
N ASN A 221 0.54 -13.63 -6.12
CA ASN A 221 -0.72 -13.52 -5.37
C ASN A 221 -1.96 -13.27 -6.25
N MET A 222 -2.00 -13.94 -7.39
CA MET A 222 -3.07 -13.86 -8.36
C MET A 222 -3.48 -15.24 -8.84
N LEU A 223 -4.74 -15.37 -9.25
CA LEU A 223 -5.26 -16.47 -10.05
C LEU A 223 -5.34 -16.00 -11.49
N ALA A 224 -4.64 -16.67 -12.39
CA ALA A 224 -4.56 -16.37 -13.81
C ALA A 224 -5.22 -17.49 -14.63
N PHE A 225 -5.87 -17.12 -15.72
CA PHE A 225 -6.49 -18.06 -16.68
C PHE A 225 -5.80 -17.92 -18.04
N GLU A 226 -5.37 -19.04 -18.59
CA GLU A 226 -4.71 -19.07 -19.89
C GLU A 226 -5.74 -19.15 -21.02
N ARG A 227 -5.52 -18.36 -22.08
CA ARG A 227 -6.20 -18.49 -23.37
C ARG A 227 -5.27 -18.04 -24.50
N ASP A 228 -5.04 -18.91 -25.46
CA ASP A 228 -4.20 -18.64 -26.65
C ASP A 228 -2.78 -18.12 -26.27
N GLY A 229 -2.20 -18.65 -25.19
CA GLY A 229 -0.90 -18.26 -24.69
C GLY A 229 -0.89 -17.01 -23.80
N TYR A 230 -2.02 -16.31 -23.68
CA TYR A 230 -2.15 -15.15 -22.79
C TYR A 230 -2.75 -15.52 -21.45
N TYR A 231 -2.31 -14.81 -20.38
CA TYR A 231 -2.78 -14.99 -19.02
C TYR A 231 -3.63 -13.80 -18.58
N PHE A 232 -4.86 -14.08 -18.19
CA PHE A 232 -5.85 -13.11 -17.74
C PHE A 232 -6.03 -13.21 -16.24
N VAL A 233 -5.90 -12.10 -15.54
CA VAL A 233 -5.98 -12.00 -14.09
C VAL A 233 -7.16 -11.11 -13.67
N ARG A 234 -7.45 -11.06 -12.37
CA ARG A 234 -8.44 -10.14 -11.81
C ARG A 234 -8.06 -8.69 -12.12
N ARG A 235 -8.98 -7.93 -12.70
CA ARG A 235 -8.81 -6.50 -13.02
C ARG A 235 -9.91 -5.63 -12.44
N ARG A 236 -11.03 -6.24 -12.04
CA ARG A 236 -12.17 -5.58 -11.44
C ARG A 236 -13.02 -6.59 -10.70
N CYS A 237 -13.49 -6.22 -9.50
CA CYS A 237 -14.52 -6.96 -8.81
C CYS A 237 -15.90 -6.41 -9.16
N MET A 238 -16.85 -7.29 -9.43
CA MET A 238 -18.26 -6.96 -9.68
C MET A 238 -19.03 -6.84 -8.35
N GLU A 239 -18.59 -7.58 -7.36
CA GLU A 239 -19.17 -7.60 -6.02
C GLU A 239 -18.07 -7.79 -4.99
N VAL A 240 -18.17 -7.09 -3.87
CA VAL A 240 -17.24 -7.18 -2.73
C VAL A 240 -18.02 -7.14 -1.44
N LEU A 241 -17.72 -8.07 -0.53
CA LEU A 241 -18.27 -8.10 0.82
C LEU A 241 -17.14 -8.31 1.83
N LEU A 242 -17.14 -7.55 2.90
CA LEU A 242 -16.23 -7.71 4.03
C LEU A 242 -17.03 -8.11 5.27
N ASP A 243 -16.74 -9.29 5.77
CA ASP A 243 -17.38 -9.87 6.95
C ASP A 243 -16.30 -10.41 7.91
N LYS A 244 -16.44 -10.13 9.19
CA LYS A 244 -15.41 -10.52 10.18
C LYS A 244 -15.33 -12.05 10.39
N GLU A 245 -16.40 -12.77 10.18
CA GLU A 245 -16.43 -14.23 10.35
C GLU A 245 -16.14 -14.96 9.03
N LYS A 246 -16.71 -14.47 7.92
CA LYS A 246 -16.60 -15.10 6.61
C LYS A 246 -15.35 -14.69 5.85
N GLY A 247 -14.77 -13.53 6.17
CA GLY A 247 -13.60 -12.98 5.50
C GLY A 247 -13.95 -11.96 4.42
N LEU A 248 -13.05 -11.77 3.47
CA LEU A 248 -13.18 -10.84 2.37
C LEU A 248 -13.57 -11.59 1.09
N TYR A 249 -14.82 -11.43 0.68
CA TYR A 249 -15.38 -12.02 -0.53
C TYR A 249 -15.31 -11.06 -1.71
N SER A 250 -15.06 -11.61 -2.90
CA SER A 250 -15.16 -10.89 -4.17
C SER A 250 -15.64 -11.80 -5.29
N ARG A 251 -16.47 -11.26 -6.20
CA ARG A 251 -16.88 -11.91 -7.44
C ARG A 251 -16.34 -11.11 -8.62
N TRP A 252 -15.70 -11.80 -9.55
CA TRP A 252 -15.00 -11.19 -10.67
C TRP A 252 -14.96 -12.11 -11.89
N SER A 253 -14.62 -11.54 -13.05
CA SER A 253 -14.44 -12.27 -14.31
C SER A 253 -13.13 -11.82 -14.96
N PRO A 254 -12.21 -12.75 -15.27
CA PRO A 254 -11.00 -12.43 -16.01
C PRO A 254 -11.29 -12.21 -17.51
N MET A 255 -12.27 -12.94 -18.06
CA MET A 255 -12.68 -12.89 -19.45
C MET A 255 -14.10 -13.44 -19.60
N GLU A 256 -14.69 -13.26 -20.76
CA GLU A 256 -15.99 -13.85 -21.11
C GLU A 256 -15.98 -15.38 -20.97
N GLY A 257 -17.06 -15.93 -20.41
CA GLY A 257 -17.21 -17.36 -20.16
C GLY A 257 -16.51 -17.88 -18.91
N ILE A 258 -15.85 -17.02 -18.10
CA ILE A 258 -15.29 -17.42 -16.80
C ILE A 258 -15.78 -16.45 -15.71
N GLN A 259 -16.34 -17.01 -14.65
CA GLN A 259 -16.71 -16.29 -13.44
C GLN A 259 -16.03 -16.93 -12.24
N VAL A 260 -15.51 -16.09 -11.33
CA VAL A 260 -14.78 -16.55 -10.14
C VAL A 260 -15.34 -15.86 -8.91
N GLU A 261 -15.58 -16.64 -7.88
CA GLU A 261 -15.84 -16.17 -6.53
C GLU A 261 -14.61 -16.47 -5.68
N THR A 262 -14.10 -15.46 -4.99
CA THR A 262 -12.90 -15.59 -4.15
C THR A 262 -13.23 -15.17 -2.72
N THR A 263 -12.86 -16.01 -1.75
CA THR A 263 -12.90 -15.67 -0.33
C THR A 263 -11.49 -15.70 0.25
N LEU A 264 -11.09 -14.62 0.90
CA LEU A 264 -9.81 -14.47 1.60
C LEU A 264 -10.07 -14.47 3.10
N LYS A 265 -9.41 -15.37 3.84
CA LYS A 265 -9.53 -15.45 5.31
C LYS A 265 -8.16 -15.37 5.96
N PRO A 266 -7.94 -14.45 6.92
CA PRO A 266 -6.70 -14.41 7.69
C PRO A 266 -6.66 -15.56 8.71
N TYR A 267 -5.46 -16.09 8.96
CA TYR A 267 -5.14 -17.05 10.01
C TYR A 267 -3.89 -16.60 10.76
N GLU A 268 -3.60 -17.23 11.89
CA GLU A 268 -2.45 -16.85 12.73
C GLU A 268 -1.11 -16.82 11.98
N LYS A 269 -0.91 -17.72 11.01
CA LYS A 269 0.36 -17.89 10.27
C LYS A 269 0.23 -17.66 8.76
N GLY A 270 -0.73 -16.85 8.33
CA GLY A 270 -0.95 -16.60 6.92
C GLY A 270 -2.42 -16.37 6.59
N HIS A 271 -2.82 -16.71 5.39
CA HIS A 271 -4.21 -16.58 4.94
C HIS A 271 -4.61 -17.74 4.04
N MET A 272 -5.89 -18.03 4.02
CA MET A 272 -6.48 -18.98 3.09
C MET A 272 -7.18 -18.25 1.96
N ARG A 273 -7.00 -18.73 0.75
CA ARG A 273 -7.74 -18.33 -0.44
C ARG A 273 -8.61 -19.50 -0.90
N THR A 274 -9.88 -19.24 -1.10
CA THR A 274 -10.83 -20.21 -1.65
C THR A 274 -11.43 -19.62 -2.91
N HIS A 275 -11.37 -20.38 -4.01
CA HIS A 275 -11.94 -19.97 -5.29
C HIS A 275 -13.03 -20.97 -5.71
N ILE A 276 -14.18 -20.42 -6.15
CA ILE A 276 -15.21 -21.16 -6.87
C ILE A 276 -15.17 -20.65 -8.30
N ILE A 277 -14.89 -21.54 -9.25
CA ILE A 277 -14.69 -21.19 -10.65
C ILE A 277 -15.81 -21.80 -11.48
N HIS A 278 -16.51 -20.96 -12.24
CA HIS A 278 -17.44 -21.35 -13.25
C HIS A 278 -16.86 -21.00 -14.61
N ALA A 279 -16.67 -22.00 -15.47
CA ALA A 279 -16.11 -21.84 -16.81
C ALA A 279 -17.01 -22.55 -17.84
N ASP A 280 -17.36 -21.88 -18.91
CA ASP A 280 -18.19 -22.41 -20.00
C ASP A 280 -17.40 -23.29 -20.98
N PHE A 281 -16.06 -23.32 -20.81
CA PHE A 281 -15.13 -24.07 -21.65
C PHE A 281 -13.94 -24.60 -20.82
N PRO A 282 -13.25 -25.66 -21.28
CA PRO A 282 -12.02 -26.13 -20.66
C PRO A 282 -10.94 -25.03 -20.69
N CYS A 283 -10.32 -24.73 -19.54
CA CYS A 283 -9.28 -23.71 -19.40
C CYS A 283 -8.20 -24.17 -18.43
N ILE A 284 -7.03 -23.56 -18.54
CA ILE A 284 -5.93 -23.72 -17.57
C ILE A 284 -6.02 -22.55 -16.59
N ALA A 285 -6.11 -22.88 -15.30
CA ALA A 285 -6.01 -21.93 -14.21
C ALA A 285 -4.68 -22.10 -13.47
N VAL A 286 -3.99 -20.99 -13.19
CA VAL A 286 -2.70 -20.97 -12.49
C VAL A 286 -2.79 -20.02 -11.31
N GLU A 287 -2.51 -20.51 -10.12
CA GLU A 287 -2.46 -19.69 -8.91
C GLU A 287 -1.02 -19.49 -8.44
N GLY A 288 -0.62 -18.24 -8.23
CA GLY A 288 0.66 -17.86 -7.66
C GLY A 288 0.58 -17.48 -6.18
N GLY A 289 1.63 -17.82 -5.42
CA GLY A 289 1.89 -17.31 -4.08
C GLY A 289 2.73 -16.04 -4.09
N PHE A 290 3.32 -15.69 -2.94
CA PHE A 290 4.31 -14.61 -2.87
C PHE A 290 5.57 -15.00 -3.64
N SER A 291 6.09 -14.05 -4.40
CA SER A 291 7.43 -14.19 -4.98
C SER A 291 8.47 -14.19 -3.88
N LEU A 292 9.43 -15.08 -3.96
CA LEU A 292 10.57 -15.07 -3.03
C LEU A 292 11.51 -13.91 -3.38
N PRO A 293 12.07 -13.23 -2.37
CA PRO A 293 13.03 -12.14 -2.60
C PRO A 293 14.33 -12.62 -3.22
#